data_fc02f6d295d2d54e9a61eed9d15ff5b2
#
_entry.id   fc02f6d295d2d54e9a61eed9d15ff5b2
#
_cell.length_a   1.000
_cell.length_b   1.000
_cell.length_c   1.000
_cell.angle_alpha   90.00
_cell.angle_beta   90.00
_cell.angle_gamma   90.00
#
_symmetry.space_group_name_H-M   'P 1'
#
loop_
_entity.id
_entity.type
_entity.pdbx_description
1 polymer ?
#
loop_
_entity_poly.entity_id
_entity_poly.type
_entity_poly.pdbx_seq_one_letter_code
_entity_poly.pdbx_strand_id
1 'polypeptide(L)'
;ITKSDILKLAMETEFMKRKPKKIDPFEYLTIVCILSVAGSPSFNNIAAKHSSSYGIPASKQAFSKRTKKECVEFFQSVLALIIKTRLCETKVSGVKLLEGYNRVLVQDSTIIRLPLHLFEIFSGVKNAITSVCNARIQGVFDLLSGTFVEFSIDPYSKNDLVAAPQLKLCKGDLVLRDRGYFIMDEVQRHIDANAHCIY
;
A
#
# COMPACT_ATOMS: atom_id res chain seq x y z
N ILE A 1 -11.17 13.70 1.95
CA ILE A 1 -10.05 14.22 1.13
C ILE A 1 -10.63 14.94 -0.07
N THR A 2 -10.23 16.17 -0.28
CA THR A 2 -10.73 17.04 -1.36
C THR A 2 -9.76 17.06 -2.55
N LYS A 3 -10.26 17.53 -3.71
CA LYS A 3 -9.39 17.79 -4.86
C LYS A 3 -8.29 18.81 -4.53
N SER A 4 -8.58 19.77 -3.65
CA SER A 4 -7.62 20.77 -3.19
C SER A 4 -6.46 20.16 -2.43
N ASP A 5 -6.74 19.17 -1.54
CA ASP A 5 -5.70 18.46 -0.79
C ASP A 5 -4.78 17.68 -1.73
N ILE A 6 -5.35 17.00 -2.71
CA ILE A 6 -4.59 16.25 -3.73
C ILE A 6 -3.72 17.18 -4.58
N LEU A 7 -4.25 18.33 -4.99
CA LEU A 7 -3.47 19.32 -5.74
C LEU A 7 -2.31 19.87 -4.91
N LYS A 8 -2.55 20.16 -3.64
CA LYS A 8 -1.52 20.63 -2.70
C LYS A 8 -0.38 19.61 -2.59
N LEU A 9 -0.70 18.34 -2.32
CA LEU A 9 0.29 17.26 -2.25
C LEU A 9 1.06 17.08 -3.57
N ALA A 10 0.38 17.19 -4.71
CA ALA A 10 1.02 17.09 -6.01
C ALA A 10 2.05 18.21 -6.26
N MET A 11 1.82 19.40 -5.70
CA MET A 11 2.78 20.50 -5.77
C MET A 11 3.92 20.33 -4.76
N GLU A 12 3.63 19.92 -3.53
CA GLU A 12 4.62 19.71 -2.47
C GLU A 12 5.63 18.59 -2.83
N THR A 13 5.18 17.53 -3.47
CA THR A 13 6.02 16.42 -3.95
C THR A 13 6.69 16.67 -5.30
N GLU A 14 6.54 17.85 -5.86
CA GLU A 14 6.99 18.21 -7.22
C GLU A 14 6.44 17.29 -8.34
N PHE A 15 5.46 16.44 -8.06
CA PHE A 15 4.75 15.67 -9.08
C PHE A 15 4.14 16.61 -10.13
N MET A 16 3.73 17.78 -9.71
CA MET A 16 3.33 18.89 -10.57
C MET A 16 4.05 20.19 -10.17
N LYS A 17 4.76 20.81 -11.13
CA LYS A 17 5.49 22.07 -10.91
C LYS A 17 4.66 23.31 -11.30
N ARG A 18 3.50 23.12 -11.94
CA ARG A 18 2.63 24.22 -12.46
C ARG A 18 1.18 23.76 -12.39
N LYS A 19 0.25 24.71 -12.41
CA LYS A 19 -1.19 24.39 -12.52
C LYS A 19 -1.46 23.45 -13.70
N PRO A 20 -2.28 22.39 -13.50
CA PRO A 20 -2.58 21.42 -14.53
C PRO A 20 -3.29 22.06 -15.72
N LYS A 21 -2.89 21.69 -16.94
CA LYS A 21 -3.58 22.13 -18.17
C LYS A 21 -4.45 21.04 -18.78
N LYS A 22 -3.97 19.78 -18.79
CA LYS A 22 -4.65 18.66 -19.46
C LYS A 22 -4.84 17.44 -18.55
N ILE A 23 -3.98 17.21 -17.59
CA ILE A 23 -4.03 16.08 -16.67
C ILE A 23 -4.02 16.65 -15.28
N ASP A 24 -5.14 16.60 -14.61
CA ASP A 24 -5.29 16.96 -13.21
C ASP A 24 -4.72 15.84 -12.32
N PRO A 25 -4.03 16.14 -11.20
CA PRO A 25 -3.46 15.11 -10.31
C PRO A 25 -4.52 14.19 -9.69
N PHE A 26 -5.71 14.71 -9.39
CA PHE A 26 -6.80 13.89 -8.91
C PHE A 26 -7.30 12.91 -9.99
N GLU A 27 -7.43 13.37 -11.23
CA GLU A 27 -7.82 12.53 -12.36
C GLU A 27 -6.76 11.46 -12.64
N TYR A 28 -5.47 11.83 -12.60
CA TYR A 28 -4.36 10.91 -12.75
C TYR A 28 -4.41 9.81 -11.67
N LEU A 29 -4.51 10.20 -10.41
CA LEU A 29 -4.60 9.29 -9.27
C LEU A 29 -5.79 8.33 -9.43
N THR A 30 -6.97 8.87 -9.70
CA THR A 30 -8.21 8.11 -9.82
C THR A 30 -8.11 7.04 -10.91
N ILE A 31 -7.61 7.40 -12.09
CA ILE A 31 -7.50 6.47 -13.22
C ILE A 31 -6.47 5.38 -12.94
N VAL A 32 -5.32 5.75 -12.41
CA VAL A 32 -4.28 4.76 -12.07
C VAL A 32 -4.80 3.79 -11.01
N CYS A 33 -5.45 4.28 -9.96
CA CYS A 33 -6.03 3.40 -8.93
C CYS A 33 -7.11 2.47 -9.50
N ILE A 34 -8.07 2.99 -10.28
CA ILE A 34 -9.15 2.18 -10.86
C ILE A 34 -8.58 1.08 -11.79
N LEU A 35 -7.66 1.43 -12.66
CA LEU A 35 -7.10 0.47 -13.62
C LEU A 35 -6.17 -0.55 -12.94
N SER A 36 -5.48 -0.16 -11.86
CA SER A 36 -4.59 -1.06 -11.12
C SER A 36 -5.35 -2.18 -10.39
N VAL A 37 -6.62 -1.98 -10.05
CA VAL A 37 -7.48 -3.05 -9.49
C VAL A 37 -7.70 -4.18 -10.50
N ALA A 38 -7.76 -3.87 -11.80
CA ALA A 38 -7.93 -4.86 -12.87
C ALA A 38 -6.60 -5.48 -13.35
N GLY A 39 -5.46 -5.00 -12.87
CA GLY A 39 -4.12 -5.46 -13.25
C GLY A 39 -3.15 -4.31 -13.52
N SER A 40 -2.05 -4.60 -14.24
CA SER A 40 -1.05 -3.59 -14.59
C SER A 40 -1.45 -2.81 -15.84
N PRO A 41 -1.96 -1.57 -15.73
CA PRO A 41 -2.42 -0.81 -16.88
C PRO A 41 -1.26 -0.32 -17.73
N SER A 42 -1.40 -0.44 -19.05
CA SER A 42 -0.49 0.22 -19.99
C SER A 42 -0.77 1.73 -20.05
N PHE A 43 0.24 2.54 -20.43
CA PHE A 43 0.03 3.97 -20.64
C PHE A 43 -0.99 4.29 -21.74
N ASN A 44 -1.20 3.37 -22.70
CA ASN A 44 -2.28 3.50 -23.69
C ASN A 44 -3.64 3.37 -23.01
N ASN A 45 -3.81 2.39 -22.12
CA ASN A 45 -5.06 2.20 -21.39
C ASN A 45 -5.36 3.38 -20.47
N ILE A 46 -4.35 3.91 -19.79
CA ILE A 46 -4.48 5.09 -18.94
C ILE A 46 -4.92 6.31 -19.78
N ALA A 47 -4.28 6.56 -20.92
CA ALA A 47 -4.61 7.66 -21.82
C ALA A 47 -6.03 7.55 -22.41
N ALA A 48 -6.42 6.34 -22.85
CA ALA A 48 -7.74 6.07 -23.37
C ALA A 48 -8.83 6.27 -22.30
N LYS A 49 -8.61 5.73 -21.09
CA LYS A 49 -9.54 5.89 -19.96
C LYS A 49 -9.67 7.35 -19.54
N HIS A 50 -8.56 8.11 -19.50
CA HIS A 50 -8.60 9.55 -19.21
C HIS A 50 -9.45 10.30 -20.21
N SER A 51 -9.20 10.09 -21.51
CA SER A 51 -9.96 10.76 -22.57
C SER A 51 -11.45 10.42 -22.51
N SER A 52 -11.81 9.15 -22.27
CA SER A 52 -13.20 8.72 -22.17
C SER A 52 -13.91 9.21 -20.91
N SER A 53 -13.20 9.36 -19.79
CA SER A 53 -13.80 9.75 -18.51
C SER A 53 -13.92 11.28 -18.34
N TYR A 54 -12.99 12.05 -18.90
CA TYR A 54 -12.90 13.50 -18.68
C TYR A 54 -13.02 14.34 -19.95
N GLY A 55 -13.14 13.71 -21.11
CA GLY A 55 -13.28 14.41 -22.40
C GLY A 55 -12.02 15.18 -22.84
N ILE A 56 -10.90 15.01 -22.14
CA ILE A 56 -9.65 15.73 -22.41
C ILE A 56 -8.62 14.77 -23.00
N PRO A 57 -8.29 14.87 -24.29
CA PRO A 57 -7.31 13.99 -24.90
C PRO A 57 -5.90 14.26 -24.36
N ALA A 58 -5.27 13.22 -23.84
CA ALA A 58 -3.87 13.24 -23.41
C ALA A 58 -3.12 12.04 -23.98
N SER A 59 -1.87 12.25 -24.39
CA SER A 59 -1.08 11.20 -25.01
C SER A 59 -0.48 10.25 -23.95
N LYS A 60 -0.19 8.99 -24.34
CA LYS A 60 0.53 8.04 -23.50
C LYS A 60 1.86 8.58 -22.96
N GLN A 61 2.56 9.38 -23.77
CA GLN A 61 3.82 10.01 -23.37
C GLN A 61 3.62 11.02 -22.22
N ALA A 62 2.47 11.71 -22.18
CA ALA A 62 2.16 12.64 -21.11
C ALA A 62 2.00 11.91 -19.75
N PHE A 63 1.47 10.70 -19.76
CA PHE A 63 1.38 9.84 -18.56
C PHE A 63 2.73 9.22 -18.21
N SER A 64 3.44 8.63 -19.19
CA SER A 64 4.76 8.03 -18.99
C SER A 64 5.78 9.03 -18.40
N LYS A 65 5.80 10.26 -18.90
CA LYS A 65 6.71 11.32 -18.39
C LYS A 65 6.44 11.71 -16.94
N ARG A 66 5.25 11.42 -16.40
CA ARG A 66 4.88 11.69 -15.02
C ARG A 66 5.21 10.54 -14.07
N THR A 67 5.39 9.33 -14.59
CA THR A 67 5.74 8.14 -13.79
C THR A 67 7.24 8.15 -13.48
N LYS A 68 7.61 8.96 -12.50
CA LYS A 68 8.96 9.18 -12.00
C LYS A 68 8.96 9.04 -10.49
N LYS A 69 10.12 9.31 -9.84
CA LYS A 69 10.26 9.28 -8.39
C LYS A 69 9.23 10.17 -7.68
N GLU A 70 9.00 11.36 -8.20
CA GLU A 70 8.03 12.32 -7.66
C GLU A 70 6.58 11.78 -7.70
N CYS A 71 6.28 10.91 -8.65
CA CYS A 71 5.00 10.21 -8.71
C CYS A 71 4.85 9.22 -7.54
N VAL A 72 5.90 8.50 -7.19
CA VAL A 72 5.90 7.57 -6.05
C VAL A 72 5.69 8.36 -4.75
N GLU A 73 6.45 9.43 -4.56
CA GLU A 73 6.35 10.32 -3.39
C GLU A 73 4.94 10.94 -3.26
N PHE A 74 4.35 11.33 -4.38
CA PHE A 74 2.97 11.81 -4.42
C PHE A 74 1.96 10.74 -3.97
N PHE A 75 2.05 9.53 -4.51
CA PHE A 75 1.15 8.44 -4.11
C PHE A 75 1.32 8.06 -2.63
N GLN A 76 2.55 8.02 -2.13
CA GLN A 76 2.83 7.78 -0.71
C GLN A 76 2.22 8.86 0.18
N SER A 77 2.35 10.14 -0.21
CA SER A 77 1.78 11.27 0.54
C SER A 77 0.26 11.24 0.56
N VAL A 78 -0.36 10.87 -0.58
CA VAL A 78 -1.83 10.70 -0.65
C VAL A 78 -2.27 9.54 0.23
N LEU A 79 -1.59 8.39 0.18
CA LEU A 79 -1.88 7.24 1.03
C LEU A 79 -1.75 7.61 2.52
N ALA A 80 -0.69 8.31 2.90
CA ALA A 80 -0.49 8.77 4.27
C ALA A 80 -1.63 9.70 4.73
N LEU A 81 -2.10 10.61 3.86
CA LEU A 81 -3.24 11.47 4.15
C LEU A 81 -4.54 10.67 4.32
N ILE A 82 -4.79 9.67 3.46
CA ILE A 82 -5.96 8.79 3.56
C ILE A 82 -5.96 8.05 4.91
N ILE A 83 -4.83 7.43 5.25
CA ILE A 83 -4.67 6.70 6.51
C ILE A 83 -4.92 7.64 7.70
N LYS A 84 -4.27 8.81 7.71
CA LYS A 84 -4.44 9.81 8.78
C LYS A 84 -5.89 10.25 8.93
N THR A 85 -6.58 10.52 7.83
CA THR A 85 -7.99 10.95 7.84
C THR A 85 -8.88 9.85 8.41
N ARG A 86 -8.67 8.59 7.98
CA ARG A 86 -9.43 7.44 8.47
C ARG A 86 -9.20 7.18 9.95
N LEU A 87 -7.96 7.22 10.42
CA LEU A 87 -7.63 7.07 11.84
C LEU A 87 -8.33 8.11 12.74
N CYS A 88 -8.60 9.31 12.20
CA CYS A 88 -9.32 10.33 12.92
C CYS A 88 -10.85 10.13 12.93
N GLU A 89 -11.39 9.46 11.90
CA GLU A 89 -12.84 9.36 11.67
C GLU A 89 -13.48 8.07 12.23
N THR A 90 -12.68 7.01 12.45
CA THR A 90 -13.27 5.68 12.70
C THR A 90 -12.84 5.11 14.05
N LYS A 91 -13.77 5.09 15.00
CA LYS A 91 -13.84 3.99 15.99
C LYS A 91 -14.95 3.07 15.49
N VAL A 92 -14.59 1.92 14.94
CA VAL A 92 -15.57 0.86 14.66
C VAL A 92 -16.08 0.35 16.00
N SER A 93 -17.12 0.98 16.52
CA SER A 93 -17.85 0.50 17.67
C SER A 93 -18.87 -0.56 17.20
N GLY A 94 -18.83 -1.74 17.78
CA GLY A 94 -19.92 -2.69 17.55
C GLY A 94 -19.59 -4.17 17.71
N VAL A 95 -18.34 -4.57 17.85
CA VAL A 95 -17.99 -5.96 18.15
C VAL A 95 -17.60 -6.05 19.62
N LYS A 96 -18.55 -6.42 20.50
CA LYS A 96 -18.34 -6.54 21.96
C LYS A 96 -17.08 -7.34 22.33
N LEU A 97 -16.71 -8.33 21.52
CA LEU A 97 -15.52 -9.15 21.73
C LEU A 97 -14.22 -8.35 21.64
N LEU A 98 -14.21 -7.23 20.92
CA LEU A 98 -13.03 -6.39 20.66
C LEU A 98 -12.99 -5.12 21.52
N GLU A 99 -14.00 -4.86 22.33
CA GLU A 99 -14.11 -3.62 23.16
C GLU A 99 -12.99 -3.46 24.20
N GLY A 100 -12.28 -4.54 24.52
CA GLY A 100 -11.16 -4.52 25.48
C GLY A 100 -9.81 -4.13 24.88
N TYR A 101 -9.71 -3.97 23.56
CA TYR A 101 -8.44 -3.71 22.88
C TYR A 101 -8.33 -2.29 22.34
N ASN A 102 -7.12 -1.74 22.35
CA ASN A 102 -6.83 -0.41 21.80
C ASN A 102 -6.72 -0.44 20.28
N ARG A 103 -6.11 -1.50 19.74
CA ARG A 103 -6.01 -1.81 18.31
C ARG A 103 -6.19 -3.31 18.13
N VAL A 104 -6.76 -3.70 17.00
CA VAL A 104 -6.83 -5.12 16.57
C VAL A 104 -6.17 -5.22 15.22
N LEU A 105 -4.93 -5.67 15.21
CA LEU A 105 -4.04 -5.67 14.06
C LEU A 105 -4.03 -7.04 13.40
N VAL A 106 -4.34 -7.07 12.11
CA VAL A 106 -4.21 -8.28 11.28
C VAL A 106 -2.99 -8.09 10.40
N GLN A 107 -2.02 -8.99 10.49
CA GLN A 107 -0.83 -9.01 9.66
C GLN A 107 -0.85 -10.21 8.73
N ASP A 108 -0.73 -9.93 7.44
CA ASP A 108 -0.64 -10.95 6.40
C ASP A 108 0.20 -10.46 5.22
N SER A 109 0.60 -11.40 4.36
CA SER A 109 1.36 -11.10 3.15
C SER A 109 0.63 -11.57 1.89
N THR A 110 0.84 -10.85 0.81
CA THR A 110 0.41 -11.26 -0.53
C THR A 110 1.57 -11.19 -1.52
N ILE A 111 1.51 -12.02 -2.56
CA ILE A 111 2.54 -12.09 -3.58
C ILE A 111 2.00 -11.50 -4.86
N ILE A 112 2.75 -10.57 -5.44
CA ILE A 112 2.45 -10.02 -6.76
C ILE A 112 3.54 -10.44 -7.75
N ARG A 113 3.10 -10.82 -8.95
CA ARG A 113 4.00 -11.11 -10.06
C ARG A 113 4.43 -9.81 -10.72
N LEU A 114 5.74 -9.67 -10.94
CA LEU A 114 6.34 -8.50 -11.56
C LEU A 114 6.96 -8.85 -12.92
N PRO A 115 7.15 -7.87 -13.82
CA PRO A 115 7.87 -8.06 -15.06
C PRO A 115 9.32 -8.51 -14.83
N LEU A 116 9.83 -9.40 -15.70
CA LEU A 116 11.16 -10.02 -15.54
C LEU A 116 12.33 -9.03 -15.51
N HIS A 117 12.19 -7.85 -16.09
CA HIS A 117 13.26 -6.84 -16.05
C HIS A 117 13.51 -6.27 -14.64
N LEU A 118 12.62 -6.55 -13.67
CA LEU A 118 12.79 -6.20 -12.26
C LEU A 118 13.42 -7.34 -11.44
N PHE A 119 13.85 -8.43 -12.09
CA PHE A 119 14.34 -9.63 -11.40
C PHE A 119 15.55 -9.37 -10.49
N GLU A 120 16.44 -8.46 -10.86
CA GLU A 120 17.61 -8.10 -10.05
C GLU A 120 17.23 -7.50 -8.69
N ILE A 121 16.08 -6.83 -8.63
CA ILE A 121 15.56 -6.19 -7.41
C ILE A 121 14.58 -7.13 -6.69
N PHE A 122 13.71 -7.80 -7.45
CA PHE A 122 12.62 -8.63 -6.94
C PHE A 122 12.74 -10.07 -7.40
N SER A 123 13.80 -10.75 -6.97
CA SER A 123 13.97 -12.17 -7.25
C SER A 123 12.86 -12.98 -6.56
N GLY A 124 12.22 -13.85 -7.33
CA GLY A 124 11.32 -14.88 -6.82
C GLY A 124 12.08 -16.17 -6.48
N VAL A 125 11.36 -17.14 -5.93
CA VAL A 125 11.91 -18.49 -5.75
C VAL A 125 12.07 -19.13 -7.12
N LYS A 126 13.30 -19.55 -7.47
CA LYS A 126 13.58 -20.25 -8.72
C LYS A 126 12.86 -21.58 -8.74
N ASN A 127 11.98 -21.81 -9.70
CA ASN A 127 11.71 -23.15 -10.19
C ASN A 127 12.87 -23.58 -11.10
N ALA A 128 13.15 -24.86 -11.17
CA ALA A 128 14.32 -25.40 -11.92
C ALA A 128 14.41 -24.98 -13.40
N ILE A 129 13.36 -24.41 -13.97
CA ILE A 129 13.22 -24.14 -15.41
C ILE A 129 13.02 -22.63 -15.73
N THR A 130 12.51 -21.81 -14.81
CA THR A 130 12.21 -20.39 -15.10
C THR A 130 12.52 -19.46 -13.93
N SER A 131 13.16 -18.33 -14.24
CA SER A 131 13.30 -17.23 -13.29
C SER A 131 11.94 -16.56 -13.11
N VAL A 132 11.50 -16.41 -11.88
CA VAL A 132 10.23 -15.77 -11.52
C VAL A 132 10.54 -14.47 -10.80
N CYS A 133 9.94 -13.38 -11.25
CA CYS A 133 10.05 -12.06 -10.62
C CYS A 133 8.78 -11.82 -9.81
N ASN A 134 8.89 -11.87 -8.48
CA ASN A 134 7.78 -11.67 -7.57
C ASN A 134 8.18 -10.73 -6.44
N ALA A 135 7.29 -9.81 -6.09
CA ALA A 135 7.36 -9.07 -4.84
C ALA A 135 6.36 -9.63 -3.83
N ARG A 136 6.76 -9.60 -2.56
CA ARG A 136 5.89 -9.83 -1.41
C ARG A 136 5.50 -8.49 -0.85
N ILE A 137 4.21 -8.28 -0.67
CA ILE A 137 3.65 -7.14 0.04
C ILE A 137 3.21 -7.65 1.41
N GLN A 138 3.79 -7.11 2.46
CA GLN A 138 3.31 -7.29 3.83
C GLN A 138 2.38 -6.14 4.17
N GLY A 139 1.24 -6.43 4.79
CA GLY A 139 0.29 -5.44 5.25
C GLY A 139 -0.09 -5.66 6.69
N VAL A 140 -0.22 -4.59 7.45
CA VAL A 140 -0.82 -4.60 8.78
C VAL A 140 -2.08 -3.75 8.74
N PHE A 141 -3.22 -4.38 8.98
CA PHE A 141 -4.53 -3.76 8.96
C PHE A 141 -5.10 -3.68 10.37
N ASP A 142 -5.56 -2.51 10.78
CA ASP A 142 -6.27 -2.35 12.04
C ASP A 142 -7.77 -2.47 11.82
N LEU A 143 -8.37 -3.51 12.40
CA LEU A 143 -9.80 -3.78 12.29
C LEU A 143 -10.66 -2.70 12.96
N LEU A 144 -10.17 -2.06 14.04
CA LEU A 144 -10.95 -1.05 14.76
C LEU A 144 -11.01 0.28 14.03
N SER A 145 -9.92 0.68 13.37
CA SER A 145 -9.90 1.90 12.55
C SER A 145 -10.32 1.66 11.10
N GLY A 146 -10.39 0.39 10.66
CA GLY A 146 -10.72 0.02 9.28
C GLY A 146 -9.67 0.47 8.26
N THR A 147 -8.39 0.56 8.66
CA THR A 147 -7.33 1.06 7.80
C THR A 147 -6.04 0.25 7.91
N PHE A 148 -5.24 0.28 6.85
CA PHE A 148 -3.86 -0.21 6.95
C PHE A 148 -2.99 0.77 7.73
N VAL A 149 -2.21 0.25 8.66
CA VAL A 149 -1.28 1.03 9.49
C VAL A 149 0.15 0.92 9.01
N GLU A 150 0.47 -0.16 8.30
CA GLU A 150 1.82 -0.41 7.78
C GLU A 150 1.81 -1.25 6.51
N PHE A 151 2.80 -0.97 5.62
CA PHE A 151 3.09 -1.77 4.44
C PHE A 151 4.59 -1.93 4.25
N SER A 152 5.02 -3.11 3.80
CA SER A 152 6.34 -3.29 3.21
C SER A 152 6.25 -3.98 1.85
N ILE A 153 7.26 -3.77 1.01
CA ILE A 153 7.41 -4.45 -0.28
C ILE A 153 8.83 -4.99 -0.32
N ASP A 154 8.95 -6.31 -0.40
CA ASP A 154 10.22 -7.03 -0.40
C ASP A 154 10.29 -8.04 -1.56
N PRO A 155 11.49 -8.43 -2.00
CA PRO A 155 11.66 -9.58 -2.89
C PRO A 155 11.06 -10.85 -2.27
N TYR A 156 10.34 -11.63 -3.07
CA TYR A 156 9.75 -12.88 -2.56
C TYR A 156 10.79 -13.90 -2.07
N SER A 157 12.02 -13.84 -2.58
CA SER A 157 13.14 -14.66 -2.10
C SER A 157 13.53 -14.38 -0.64
N LYS A 158 13.14 -13.23 -0.09
CA LYS A 158 13.34 -12.91 1.32
C LYS A 158 12.33 -13.66 2.18
N ASN A 159 12.77 -14.32 3.23
CA ASN A 159 11.90 -15.08 4.14
C ASN A 159 10.80 -14.16 4.74
N ASP A 160 9.58 -14.71 4.92
CA ASP A 160 8.44 -13.99 5.49
C ASP A 160 8.75 -13.37 6.86
N LEU A 161 9.40 -14.10 7.74
CA LEU A 161 9.76 -13.62 9.08
C LEU A 161 10.75 -12.44 9.04
N VAL A 162 11.67 -12.46 8.06
CA VAL A 162 12.68 -11.39 7.87
C VAL A 162 12.07 -10.19 7.12
N ALA A 163 11.09 -10.45 6.24
CA ALA A 163 10.40 -9.42 5.48
C ALA A 163 9.28 -8.75 6.29
N ALA A 164 8.75 -9.44 7.31
CA ALA A 164 7.69 -8.90 8.17
C ALA A 164 8.16 -7.60 8.84
N PRO A 165 7.43 -6.49 8.69
CA PRO A 165 7.74 -5.28 9.41
C PRO A 165 7.72 -5.54 10.92
N GLN A 166 8.72 -5.01 11.62
CA GLN A 166 8.74 -5.06 13.09
C GLN A 166 7.66 -4.12 13.62
N LEU A 167 6.47 -4.67 13.80
CA LEU A 167 5.33 -3.94 14.30
C LEU A 167 5.65 -3.29 15.67
N LYS A 168 5.41 -1.99 15.78
CA LYS A 168 5.49 -1.30 17.06
C LYS A 168 4.27 -1.68 17.89
N LEU A 169 4.46 -2.60 18.84
CA LEU A 169 3.44 -3.05 19.76
C LEU A 169 3.19 -2.00 20.86
N CYS A 170 1.93 -1.85 21.22
CA CYS A 170 1.50 -1.01 22.32
C CYS A 170 0.67 -1.84 23.32
N LYS A 171 0.65 -1.40 24.57
CA LYS A 171 -0.20 -2.04 25.59
C LYS A 171 -1.67 -2.07 25.15
N GLY A 172 -2.29 -3.23 25.27
CA GLY A 172 -3.68 -3.44 24.90
C GLY A 172 -3.94 -3.65 23.42
N ASP A 173 -2.89 -3.90 22.60
CA ASP A 173 -3.03 -4.38 21.24
C ASP A 173 -3.43 -5.85 21.23
N LEU A 174 -4.23 -6.25 20.25
CA LEU A 174 -4.42 -7.64 19.84
C LEU A 174 -3.86 -7.80 18.43
N VAL A 175 -2.94 -8.73 18.23
CA VAL A 175 -2.36 -9.02 16.92
C VAL A 175 -2.79 -10.40 16.45
N LEU A 176 -3.36 -10.46 15.26
CA LEU A 176 -3.80 -11.68 14.58
C LEU A 176 -2.84 -11.98 13.43
N ARG A 177 -2.27 -13.17 13.41
CA ARG A 177 -1.31 -13.60 12.39
C ARG A 177 -1.55 -15.07 12.01
N ASP A 178 -1.10 -15.44 10.81
CA ASP A 178 -0.96 -16.85 10.45
C ASP A 178 0.12 -17.53 11.29
N ARG A 179 -0.03 -18.86 11.52
CA ARG A 179 0.94 -19.67 12.27
C ARG A 179 2.35 -19.65 11.69
N GLY A 180 2.52 -19.29 10.43
CA GLY A 180 3.82 -19.06 9.81
C GLY A 180 4.65 -17.96 10.46
N TYR A 181 4.02 -17.06 11.20
CA TYR A 181 4.69 -15.99 11.98
C TYR A 181 4.99 -16.39 13.43
N PHE A 182 4.65 -17.60 13.85
CA PHE A 182 4.86 -18.04 15.22
C PHE A 182 6.33 -18.34 15.49
N ILE A 183 6.99 -17.45 16.24
CA ILE A 183 8.33 -17.64 16.79
C ILE A 183 8.35 -17.14 18.24
N MET A 184 9.16 -17.77 19.08
CA MET A 184 9.18 -17.47 20.52
C MET A 184 9.59 -16.02 20.82
N ASP A 185 10.50 -15.45 20.03
CA ASP A 185 10.92 -14.03 20.20
C ASP A 185 9.74 -13.07 19.97
N GLU A 186 8.86 -13.36 19.00
CA GLU A 186 7.65 -12.56 18.78
C GLU A 186 6.68 -12.68 19.94
N VAL A 187 6.49 -13.89 20.49
CA VAL A 187 5.65 -14.10 21.67
C VAL A 187 6.20 -13.30 22.85
N GLN A 188 7.52 -13.34 23.08
CA GLN A 188 8.16 -12.58 24.16
C GLN A 188 7.95 -11.06 23.97
N ARG A 189 8.10 -10.55 22.75
CA ARG A 189 7.82 -9.12 22.44
C ARG A 189 6.39 -8.72 22.79
N HIS A 190 5.40 -9.58 22.56
CA HIS A 190 4.00 -9.29 22.94
C HIS A 190 3.82 -9.25 24.46
N ILE A 191 4.45 -10.19 25.18
CA ILE A 191 4.43 -10.23 26.64
C ILE A 191 5.05 -8.93 27.20
N ASP A 192 6.24 -8.54 26.70
CA ASP A 192 6.95 -7.35 27.17
C ASP A 192 6.17 -6.06 26.88
N ALA A 193 5.42 -6.00 25.80
CA ALA A 193 4.57 -4.87 25.44
C ALA A 193 3.20 -4.85 26.15
N ASN A 194 2.85 -5.89 26.93
CA ASN A 194 1.49 -6.13 27.43
C ASN A 194 0.46 -6.10 26.28
N ALA A 195 0.79 -6.73 25.18
CA ALA A 195 -0.06 -6.95 24.02
C ALA A 195 -0.48 -8.44 23.94
N HIS A 196 -1.53 -8.71 23.20
CA HIS A 196 -2.06 -10.06 22.99
C HIS A 196 -1.75 -10.52 21.55
N CYS A 197 -1.55 -11.82 21.35
CA CYS A 197 -1.39 -12.39 20.02
C CYS A 197 -2.21 -13.66 19.86
N ILE A 198 -2.68 -13.90 18.64
CA ILE A 198 -3.33 -15.12 18.18
C ILE A 198 -2.64 -15.52 16.86
N TYR A 199 -2.22 -16.83 16.78
CA TYR A 199 -1.57 -17.42 15.63
C TYR A 199 -2.38 -18.59 15.08
#